data_c0ae76915eb9888e9836065c02e66b4b
#
_entry.id   c0ae76915eb9888e9836065c02e66b4b
#
_cell.length_a   1.000
_cell.length_b   1.000
_cell.length_c   1.000
_cell.angle_alpha   90.00
_cell.angle_beta   90.00
_cell.angle_gamma   90.00
#
_symmetry.space_group_name_H-M   'P 1'
#
loop_
_entity.id
_entity.type
_entity.pdbx_description
1 polymer ?
#
loop_
_entity_poly.entity_id
_entity_poly.type
_entity_poly.pdbx_seq_one_letter_code
_entity_poly.pdbx_strand_id
1 'polypeptide(L)'
;MKKTLLGLFVAALFSGHVAAADPAASAASVPQAAASAPAAPASPASAAAALPQAPQIAATAFVIKDLQSGQVLAGKDLNAPVEPASLTKLMTAYLTFKALDNGTLKPDQMLTVSEKGWKAEGSRMFLEPRKPASVSDLIKGLIVQSGNDAAITLAEAIGGSEEGFADMMNAEAKRLGMSGTHFLNSTGLPGENHLTTVNDLVILAGAIINDFPKYYPIYSIKSFKYNNIEQPNRNLLLYRDASVDGLKTGHTSSAGYNLVASSKRNGRRVVSVVVGTESAE
;
A
#
# COMPACT_ATOMS: atom_id res chain seq x y z
N MET A 1 5.77 54.38 21.08
CA MET A 1 7.13 54.84 20.68
C MET A 1 7.66 53.78 19.70
N LYS A 2 7.59 54.08 18.37
CA LYS A 2 8.73 54.38 17.46
C LYS A 2 9.77 53.22 17.44
N LYS A 3 10.13 52.55 16.31
CA LYS A 3 10.33 52.94 14.89
C LYS A 3 10.48 51.64 14.06
N THR A 4 9.84 51.42 12.96
CA THR A 4 10.14 51.43 11.54
C THR A 4 11.61 51.36 11.10
N LEU A 5 11.95 50.37 10.21
CA LEU A 5 12.90 50.51 9.10
C LEU A 5 12.64 49.31 8.19
N LEU A 6 12.19 49.39 7.10
CA LEU A 6 12.24 49.74 5.68
C LEU A 6 13.67 49.68 5.08
N GLY A 7 13.91 48.79 4.17
CA GLY A 7 15.13 48.65 3.38
C GLY A 7 14.84 48.00 2.02
N LEU A 8 14.82 48.83 1.01
CA LEU A 8 14.46 48.73 -0.38
C LEU A 8 15.74 48.54 -1.25
N PHE A 9 15.54 48.15 -2.54
CA PHE A 9 16.44 48.21 -3.71
C PHE A 9 17.38 47.01 -3.95
N VAL A 10 17.64 46.54 -5.21
CA VAL A 10 17.66 47.13 -6.55
C VAL A 10 17.50 46.03 -7.62
N ALA A 11 16.76 46.36 -8.67
CA ALA A 11 16.71 45.62 -9.94
C ALA A 11 17.90 46.02 -10.82
N ALA A 12 18.37 45.08 -11.65
CA ALA A 12 19.20 45.42 -12.79
C ALA A 12 18.77 44.64 -14.04
N LEU A 13 18.17 45.37 -14.96
CA LEU A 13 17.93 45.03 -16.38
C LEU A 13 19.23 45.18 -17.17
N PHE A 14 19.55 44.24 -18.02
CA PHE A 14 20.41 44.50 -19.18
C PHE A 14 19.76 43.93 -20.43
N SER A 15 19.32 44.86 -21.29
CA SER A 15 18.94 44.67 -22.67
C SER A 15 20.19 44.87 -23.55
N GLY A 16 20.35 44.02 -24.53
CA GLY A 16 21.37 44.21 -25.58
C GLY A 16 20.88 43.59 -26.87
N HIS A 17 20.37 44.44 -27.75
CA HIS A 17 20.10 44.18 -29.18
C HIS A 17 21.37 44.38 -30.01
N VAL A 18 21.46 43.68 -31.16
CA VAL A 18 21.90 44.14 -32.50
C VAL A 18 22.16 42.90 -33.35
N ALA A 19 21.43 42.56 -34.31
CA ALA A 19 21.20 43.00 -35.68
C ALA A 19 21.95 42.17 -36.75
N ALA A 20 21.17 41.81 -37.75
CA ALA A 20 21.33 41.04 -38.94
C ALA A 20 22.51 41.36 -39.86
N ALA A 21 22.91 40.37 -40.67
CA ALA A 21 23.19 40.51 -42.10
C ALA A 21 23.37 39.14 -42.77
N ASP A 22 22.50 38.82 -43.72
CA ASP A 22 22.79 37.91 -44.84
C ASP A 22 23.62 38.66 -45.91
N PRO A 23 24.44 37.98 -46.73
CA PRO A 23 23.97 37.69 -48.06
C PRO A 23 24.43 36.35 -48.68
N ALA A 24 23.66 35.92 -49.64
CA ALA A 24 23.80 34.78 -50.52
C ALA A 24 25.04 34.82 -51.46
N ALA A 25 25.56 33.60 -51.77
CA ALA A 25 26.10 33.23 -53.07
C ALA A 25 26.31 31.73 -53.24
N SER A 26 25.51 31.09 -54.03
CA SER A 26 25.77 30.40 -55.29
C SER A 26 26.76 29.25 -55.38
N ALA A 27 26.19 28.08 -55.61
CA ALA A 27 26.56 27.02 -56.56
C ALA A 27 27.97 26.40 -56.56
N ALA A 28 27.98 25.05 -56.32
CA ALA A 28 28.55 24.09 -57.29
C ALA A 28 28.24 22.65 -56.83
N SER A 29 27.47 21.94 -57.61
CA SER A 29 27.21 20.52 -57.53
C SER A 29 28.40 19.68 -57.97
N VAL A 30 28.88 18.75 -57.12
CA VAL A 30 29.78 17.66 -57.51
C VAL A 30 29.09 16.35 -57.09
N PRO A 31 28.95 15.39 -57.99
CA PRO A 31 28.34 14.11 -57.65
C PRO A 31 29.34 13.25 -56.87
N GLN A 32 29.05 12.99 -55.64
CA GLN A 32 29.82 12.05 -54.80
C GLN A 32 29.19 10.66 -54.91
N ALA A 33 29.98 9.72 -55.42
CA ALA A 33 29.63 8.33 -55.55
C ALA A 33 29.24 7.72 -54.20
N ALA A 34 28.11 7.03 -54.18
CA ALA A 34 27.64 6.24 -53.03
C ALA A 34 28.56 5.05 -52.79
N ALA A 35 29.38 5.11 -51.76
CA ALA A 35 30.05 3.94 -51.23
C ALA A 35 29.09 3.21 -50.29
N SER A 36 28.68 2.02 -50.69
CA SER A 36 27.87 1.12 -49.88
C SER A 36 28.70 0.65 -48.67
N ALA A 37 28.36 1.13 -47.48
CA ALA A 37 28.90 0.57 -46.26
C ALA A 37 28.26 -0.82 -45.99
N PRO A 38 29.01 -1.83 -45.54
CA PRO A 38 28.44 -3.13 -45.21
C PRO A 38 27.52 -2.99 -44.00
N ALA A 39 26.30 -3.53 -44.10
CA ALA A 39 25.34 -3.63 -42.99
C ALA A 39 25.96 -4.39 -41.83
N ALA A 40 26.04 -3.76 -40.66
CA ALA A 40 26.38 -4.44 -39.42
C ALA A 40 25.36 -5.56 -39.15
N PRO A 41 25.79 -6.75 -38.65
CA PRO A 41 24.86 -7.82 -38.32
C PRO A 41 23.91 -7.31 -37.22
N ALA A 42 22.59 -7.40 -37.48
CA ALA A 42 21.56 -7.15 -36.49
C ALA A 42 21.79 -8.09 -35.32
N SER A 43 22.06 -7.50 -34.14
CA SER A 43 22.07 -8.27 -32.90
C SER A 43 20.72 -8.96 -32.76
N PRO A 44 20.69 -10.27 -32.39
CA PRO A 44 19.44 -10.96 -32.18
C PRO A 44 18.71 -10.23 -31.04
N ALA A 45 17.56 -9.62 -31.37
CA ALA A 45 16.64 -9.12 -30.37
C ALA A 45 16.32 -10.28 -29.43
N SER A 46 16.79 -10.20 -28.19
CA SER A 46 16.43 -11.14 -27.16
C SER A 46 14.92 -11.23 -27.13
N ALA A 47 14.35 -12.34 -27.57
CA ALA A 47 12.92 -12.61 -27.47
C ALA A 47 12.60 -12.61 -25.99
N ALA A 48 12.09 -11.49 -25.49
CA ALA A 48 11.51 -11.44 -24.15
C ALA A 48 10.44 -12.51 -24.12
N ALA A 49 10.66 -13.57 -23.34
CA ALA A 49 9.68 -14.64 -23.19
C ALA A 49 8.34 -13.98 -22.82
N ALA A 50 7.33 -14.18 -23.69
CA ALA A 50 6.01 -13.64 -23.45
C ALA A 50 5.52 -14.15 -22.09
N LEU A 51 5.14 -13.23 -21.21
CA LEU A 51 4.55 -13.59 -19.92
C LEU A 51 3.31 -14.46 -20.18
N PRO A 52 3.09 -15.51 -19.37
CA PRO A 52 1.87 -16.29 -19.45
C PRO A 52 0.66 -15.36 -19.41
N GLN A 53 -0.33 -15.63 -20.22
CA GLN A 53 -1.57 -14.87 -20.21
C GLN A 53 -2.21 -14.96 -18.82
N ALA A 54 -2.58 -13.82 -18.24
CA ALA A 54 -3.24 -13.79 -16.94
C ALA A 54 -4.55 -14.57 -16.99
N PRO A 55 -4.87 -15.35 -15.95
CA PRO A 55 -6.17 -16.02 -15.89
C PRO A 55 -7.30 -15.00 -15.89
N GLN A 56 -8.40 -15.34 -16.54
CA GLN A 56 -9.63 -14.54 -16.46
C GLN A 56 -10.22 -14.75 -15.06
N ILE A 57 -10.25 -13.69 -14.26
CA ILE A 57 -10.89 -13.72 -12.93
C ILE A 57 -12.02 -12.69 -12.87
N ALA A 58 -13.15 -13.11 -12.26
CA ALA A 58 -14.30 -12.26 -12.03
C ALA A 58 -14.04 -11.34 -10.82
N ALA A 59 -13.18 -10.33 -11.01
CA ALA A 59 -12.84 -9.33 -10.02
C ALA A 59 -13.09 -7.92 -10.57
N THR A 60 -13.40 -6.97 -9.70
CA THR A 60 -13.50 -5.54 -10.07
C THR A 60 -12.13 -5.04 -10.54
N ALA A 61 -11.09 -5.26 -9.75
CA ALA A 61 -9.72 -4.93 -10.09
C ALA A 61 -8.75 -5.95 -9.49
N PHE A 62 -7.58 -6.11 -10.12
CA PHE A 62 -6.50 -6.92 -9.56
C PHE A 62 -5.14 -6.49 -10.06
N VAL A 63 -4.10 -6.88 -9.32
CA VAL A 63 -2.70 -6.74 -9.73
C VAL A 63 -1.87 -7.88 -9.16
N ILE A 64 -0.90 -8.35 -9.95
CA ILE A 64 0.16 -9.26 -9.53
C ILE A 64 1.48 -8.56 -9.82
N LYS A 65 2.28 -8.33 -8.79
CA LYS A 65 3.55 -7.58 -8.91
C LYS A 65 4.70 -8.34 -8.28
N ASP A 66 5.80 -8.44 -8.99
CA ASP A 66 7.09 -8.88 -8.45
C ASP A 66 7.71 -7.71 -7.67
N LEU A 67 7.96 -7.88 -6.38
CA LEU A 67 8.47 -6.80 -5.53
C LEU A 67 9.96 -6.50 -5.76
N GLN A 68 10.74 -7.44 -6.30
CA GLN A 68 12.16 -7.22 -6.50
C GLN A 68 12.43 -6.44 -7.78
N SER A 69 11.77 -6.81 -8.88
CA SER A 69 11.90 -6.11 -10.16
C SER A 69 10.97 -4.90 -10.29
N GLY A 70 9.93 -4.82 -9.46
CA GLY A 70 8.86 -3.82 -9.59
C GLY A 70 7.92 -4.09 -10.77
N GLN A 71 8.11 -5.20 -11.50
CA GLN A 71 7.32 -5.52 -12.69
C GLN A 71 5.89 -5.94 -12.32
N VAL A 72 4.91 -5.33 -12.98
CA VAL A 72 3.52 -5.82 -12.98
C VAL A 72 3.46 -7.02 -13.94
N LEU A 73 3.16 -8.19 -13.37
CA LEU A 73 3.08 -9.46 -14.12
C LEU A 73 1.72 -9.62 -14.79
N ALA A 74 0.67 -9.14 -14.11
CA ALA A 74 -0.70 -9.11 -14.62
C ALA A 74 -1.49 -8.06 -13.85
N GLY A 75 -2.53 -7.50 -14.45
CA GLY A 75 -3.40 -6.53 -13.77
C GLY A 75 -4.59 -6.12 -14.61
N LYS A 76 -5.60 -5.61 -13.90
CA LYS A 76 -6.82 -5.03 -14.44
C LYS A 76 -7.22 -3.86 -13.56
N ASP A 77 -7.54 -2.72 -14.15
CA ASP A 77 -8.08 -1.53 -13.48
C ASP A 77 -7.24 -1.08 -12.26
N LEU A 78 -5.90 -1.02 -12.44
CA LEU A 78 -4.94 -0.82 -11.35
C LEU A 78 -5.20 0.40 -10.47
N ASN A 79 -5.71 1.47 -11.05
CA ASN A 79 -5.94 2.75 -10.37
C ASN A 79 -7.44 3.08 -10.22
N ALA A 80 -8.34 2.12 -10.50
CA ALA A 80 -9.76 2.30 -10.25
C ALA A 80 -10.01 2.42 -8.73
N PRO A 81 -10.82 3.41 -8.30
CA PRO A 81 -11.22 3.54 -6.89
C PRO A 81 -12.05 2.33 -6.45
N VAL A 82 -11.69 1.73 -5.32
CA VAL A 82 -12.39 0.59 -4.73
C VAL A 82 -12.50 0.78 -3.22
N GLU A 83 -13.54 0.21 -2.61
CA GLU A 83 -13.67 0.15 -1.17
C GLU A 83 -12.67 -0.88 -0.60
N PRO A 84 -11.78 -0.48 0.33
CA PRO A 84 -10.77 -1.39 0.88
C PRO A 84 -11.36 -2.46 1.79
N ALA A 85 -12.51 -2.24 2.39
CA ALA A 85 -12.99 -3.06 3.51
C ALA A 85 -11.86 -3.25 4.55
N SER A 86 -11.74 -4.43 5.15
CA SER A 86 -10.69 -4.70 6.15
C SER A 86 -9.26 -4.75 5.60
N LEU A 87 -9.01 -4.51 4.31
CA LEU A 87 -7.66 -4.25 3.83
C LEU A 87 -7.08 -2.95 4.40
N THR A 88 -7.93 -2.02 4.83
CA THR A 88 -7.61 -0.82 5.63
C THR A 88 -6.68 -1.14 6.81
N LYS A 89 -6.88 -2.31 7.45
CA LYS A 89 -6.08 -2.75 8.60
C LYS A 89 -4.60 -3.01 8.27
N LEU A 90 -4.24 -3.07 7.00
CA LEU A 90 -2.83 -3.06 6.60
C LEU A 90 -2.17 -1.74 6.99
N MET A 91 -2.84 -0.59 6.79
CA MET A 91 -2.33 0.71 7.23
C MET A 91 -2.36 0.84 8.75
N THR A 92 -3.40 0.32 9.41
CA THR A 92 -3.47 0.27 10.88
C THR A 92 -2.30 -0.53 11.46
N ALA A 93 -1.98 -1.70 10.87
CA ALA A 93 -0.82 -2.49 11.26
C ALA A 93 0.50 -1.77 10.96
N TYR A 94 0.63 -1.14 9.80
CA TYR A 94 1.81 -0.40 9.40
C TYR A 94 2.16 0.70 10.43
N LEU A 95 1.19 1.54 10.79
CA LEU A 95 1.37 2.59 11.80
C LEU A 95 1.63 2.01 13.21
N THR A 96 1.03 0.87 13.53
CA THR A 96 1.30 0.16 14.79
C THR A 96 2.74 -0.36 14.84
N PHE A 97 3.24 -0.96 13.75
CA PHE A 97 4.64 -1.39 13.64
C PHE A 97 5.61 -0.21 13.73
N LYS A 98 5.26 0.91 13.10
CA LYS A 98 6.03 2.16 13.20
C LYS A 98 6.09 2.68 14.64
N ALA A 99 4.97 2.60 15.39
CA ALA A 99 4.92 2.98 16.80
C ALA A 99 5.71 2.04 17.70
N LEU A 100 5.80 0.75 17.37
CA LEU A 100 6.66 -0.21 18.06
C LEU A 100 8.14 0.03 17.76
N ASP A 101 8.46 0.32 16.51
CA ASP A 101 9.85 0.47 16.06
C ASP A 101 10.50 1.74 16.63
N ASN A 102 9.72 2.83 16.73
CA ASN A 102 10.18 4.09 17.33
C ASN A 102 10.01 4.14 18.87
N GLY A 103 9.49 3.08 19.50
CA GLY A 103 9.33 2.97 20.96
C GLY A 103 8.12 3.72 21.55
N THR A 104 7.24 4.29 20.73
CA THR A 104 5.98 4.92 21.19
C THR A 104 5.04 3.90 21.83
N LEU A 105 5.03 2.68 21.30
CA LEU A 105 4.38 1.51 21.91
C LEU A 105 5.40 0.44 22.27
N LYS A 106 5.04 -0.42 23.24
CA LYS A 106 5.79 -1.63 23.57
C LYS A 106 4.91 -2.86 23.39
N PRO A 107 5.46 -4.03 22.98
CA PRO A 107 4.67 -5.24 22.74
C PRO A 107 3.87 -5.72 23.94
N ASP A 108 4.43 -5.57 25.15
CA ASP A 108 3.84 -5.95 26.43
C ASP A 108 3.00 -4.85 27.09
N GLN A 109 2.97 -3.67 26.50
CA GLN A 109 2.16 -2.55 26.99
C GLN A 109 0.68 -2.93 26.97
N MET A 110 0.01 -2.70 28.09
CA MET A 110 -1.42 -2.96 28.26
C MET A 110 -2.22 -1.73 27.87
N LEU A 111 -3.14 -1.88 26.93
CA LEU A 111 -4.01 -0.80 26.46
C LEU A 111 -5.42 -0.99 26.99
N THR A 112 -6.01 0.10 27.45
CA THR A 112 -7.42 0.11 27.91
C THR A 112 -8.33 0.07 26.69
N VAL A 113 -9.34 -0.80 26.74
CA VAL A 113 -10.36 -0.92 25.69
C VAL A 113 -11.45 0.11 25.96
N SER A 114 -11.66 1.02 25.02
CA SER A 114 -12.73 2.01 25.08
C SER A 114 -14.11 1.38 24.84
N GLU A 115 -15.18 2.10 25.21
CA GLU A 115 -16.53 1.67 24.88
C GLU A 115 -16.76 1.56 23.36
N LYS A 116 -16.17 2.49 22.57
CA LYS A 116 -16.19 2.46 21.10
C LYS A 116 -15.52 1.20 20.58
N GLY A 117 -14.32 0.87 21.06
CA GLY A 117 -13.60 -0.34 20.68
C GLY A 117 -14.36 -1.61 21.08
N TRP A 118 -14.88 -1.69 22.31
CA TRP A 118 -15.66 -2.84 22.75
C TRP A 118 -16.95 -3.06 21.96
N LYS A 119 -17.67 -1.99 21.62
CA LYS A 119 -18.92 -2.04 20.82
C LYS A 119 -18.70 -2.13 19.32
N ALA A 120 -17.44 -2.23 18.87
CA ALA A 120 -17.12 -2.27 17.45
C ALA A 120 -17.94 -3.35 16.72
N GLU A 121 -18.57 -2.96 15.62
CA GLU A 121 -19.34 -3.88 14.78
C GLU A 121 -18.42 -4.72 13.89
N GLY A 122 -18.97 -5.79 13.30
CA GLY A 122 -18.28 -6.68 12.38
C GLY A 122 -17.34 -7.67 13.08
N SER A 123 -16.16 -7.88 12.50
CA SER A 123 -15.18 -8.84 13.02
C SER A 123 -14.53 -8.37 14.31
N ARG A 124 -14.43 -9.24 15.32
CA ARG A 124 -13.85 -8.91 16.62
C ARG A 124 -12.92 -10.01 17.13
N MET A 125 -11.92 -9.64 17.93
CA MET A 125 -11.16 -10.58 18.73
C MET A 125 -11.79 -10.85 20.10
N PHE A 126 -12.93 -10.21 20.40
CA PHE A 126 -13.71 -10.29 21.63
C PHE A 126 -12.99 -9.68 22.84
N LEU A 127 -12.58 -8.43 22.69
CA LEU A 127 -12.10 -7.63 23.81
C LEU A 127 -13.23 -7.39 24.82
N GLU A 128 -12.85 -7.36 26.11
CA GLU A 128 -13.78 -7.10 27.21
C GLU A 128 -13.64 -5.65 27.69
N PRO A 129 -14.75 -4.96 28.01
CA PRO A 129 -14.68 -3.62 28.57
C PRO A 129 -13.92 -3.63 29.91
N ARG A 130 -13.10 -2.61 30.14
CA ARG A 130 -12.30 -2.43 31.36
C ARG A 130 -11.23 -3.50 31.61
N LYS A 131 -11.04 -4.45 30.69
CA LYS A 131 -9.95 -5.43 30.74
C LYS A 131 -8.88 -5.04 29.73
N PRO A 132 -7.73 -4.54 30.17
CA PRO A 132 -6.66 -4.16 29.24
C PRO A 132 -6.17 -5.35 28.42
N ALA A 133 -5.75 -5.08 27.20
CA ALA A 133 -5.15 -6.08 26.30
C ALA A 133 -3.73 -5.66 25.92
N SER A 134 -2.82 -6.63 25.77
CA SER A 134 -1.46 -6.33 25.33
C SER A 134 -1.41 -5.88 23.86
N VAL A 135 -0.50 -4.97 23.53
CA VAL A 135 -0.27 -4.55 22.14
C VAL A 135 0.02 -5.77 21.25
N SER A 136 0.78 -6.74 21.74
CA SER A 136 1.08 -7.98 21.02
C SER A 136 -0.19 -8.78 20.69
N ASP A 137 -1.13 -8.90 21.62
CA ASP A 137 -2.39 -9.62 21.37
C ASP A 137 -3.32 -8.83 20.45
N LEU A 138 -3.37 -7.50 20.60
CA LEU A 138 -4.13 -6.62 19.72
C LEU A 138 -3.66 -6.73 18.27
N ILE A 139 -2.35 -6.79 18.00
CA ILE A 139 -1.81 -6.98 16.66
C ILE A 139 -2.20 -8.34 16.09
N LYS A 140 -2.11 -9.42 16.89
CA LYS A 140 -2.57 -10.75 16.45
C LYS A 140 -4.07 -10.75 16.15
N GLY A 141 -4.89 -10.16 17.02
CA GLY A 141 -6.32 -10.00 16.78
C GLY A 141 -6.67 -9.19 15.55
N LEU A 142 -5.93 -8.09 15.31
CA LEU A 142 -6.04 -7.24 14.12
C LEU A 142 -5.78 -8.04 12.83
N ILE A 143 -4.71 -8.82 12.81
CA ILE A 143 -4.23 -9.50 11.58
C ILE A 143 -4.97 -10.82 11.37
N VAL A 144 -5.00 -11.70 12.37
CA VAL A 144 -5.54 -13.06 12.23
C VAL A 144 -7.06 -13.03 12.12
N GLN A 145 -7.73 -12.36 13.05
CA GLN A 145 -9.20 -12.33 13.12
C GLN A 145 -9.81 -11.11 12.41
N SER A 146 -8.97 -10.14 12.03
CA SER A 146 -9.49 -8.89 11.47
C SER A 146 -10.30 -8.06 12.47
N GLY A 147 -9.93 -8.10 13.77
CA GLY A 147 -10.68 -7.50 14.86
C GLY A 147 -10.83 -5.99 14.72
N ASN A 148 -12.07 -5.50 14.61
CA ASN A 148 -12.38 -4.07 14.61
C ASN A 148 -12.14 -3.46 15.99
N ASP A 149 -12.45 -4.21 17.05
CA ASP A 149 -12.15 -3.86 18.44
C ASP A 149 -10.65 -3.64 18.67
N ALA A 150 -9.81 -4.51 18.14
CA ALA A 150 -8.36 -4.36 18.18
C ALA A 150 -7.88 -3.14 17.37
N ALA A 151 -8.46 -2.93 16.17
CA ALA A 151 -8.10 -1.79 15.32
C ALA A 151 -8.37 -0.46 16.01
N ILE A 152 -9.56 -0.28 16.57
CA ILE A 152 -9.95 0.95 17.28
C ILE A 152 -9.07 1.16 18.51
N THR A 153 -8.83 0.11 19.32
CA THR A 153 -8.00 0.22 20.52
C THR A 153 -6.56 0.65 20.20
N LEU A 154 -5.96 0.10 19.13
CA LEU A 154 -4.64 0.52 18.66
C LEU A 154 -4.65 1.94 18.10
N ALA A 155 -5.68 2.29 17.33
CA ALA A 155 -5.84 3.62 16.75
C ALA A 155 -5.94 4.71 17.82
N GLU A 156 -6.77 4.51 18.83
CA GLU A 156 -6.92 5.43 19.95
C GLU A 156 -5.62 5.58 20.75
N ALA A 157 -4.89 4.51 20.96
CA ALA A 157 -3.61 4.55 21.68
C ALA A 157 -2.51 5.31 20.93
N ILE A 158 -2.52 5.28 19.59
CA ILE A 158 -1.50 5.91 18.75
C ILE A 158 -1.90 7.34 18.35
N GLY A 159 -3.16 7.54 17.96
CA GLY A 159 -3.68 8.80 17.43
C GLY A 159 -4.41 9.66 18.47
N GLY A 160 -4.59 9.15 19.70
CA GLY A 160 -5.41 9.82 20.73
C GLY A 160 -6.91 9.67 20.50
N SER A 161 -7.34 9.50 19.26
CA SER A 161 -8.69 9.12 18.82
C SER A 161 -8.62 8.36 17.51
N GLU A 162 -9.69 7.70 17.09
CA GLU A 162 -9.72 7.03 15.78
C GLU A 162 -9.66 8.05 14.63
N GLU A 163 -10.26 9.22 14.80
CA GLU A 163 -10.23 10.32 13.83
C GLU A 163 -8.80 10.86 13.65
N GLY A 164 -8.09 11.14 14.76
CA GLY A 164 -6.68 11.55 14.73
C GLY A 164 -5.78 10.46 14.11
N PHE A 165 -6.11 9.21 14.34
CA PHE A 165 -5.41 8.10 13.71
C PHE A 165 -5.70 8.03 12.19
N ALA A 166 -6.92 8.30 11.74
CA ALA A 166 -7.27 8.37 10.32
C ALA A 166 -6.49 9.49 9.60
N ASP A 167 -6.29 10.64 10.25
CA ASP A 167 -5.41 11.70 9.74
C ASP A 167 -3.96 11.21 9.58
N MET A 168 -3.44 10.44 10.56
CA MET A 168 -2.11 9.82 10.46
C MET A 168 -2.06 8.80 9.31
N MET A 169 -3.11 7.98 9.11
CA MET A 169 -3.20 7.03 8.00
C MET A 169 -3.13 7.74 6.64
N ASN A 170 -3.85 8.86 6.49
CA ASN A 170 -3.86 9.64 5.26
C ASN A 170 -2.51 10.35 5.01
N ALA A 171 -1.88 10.88 6.06
CA ALA A 171 -0.53 11.44 5.96
C ALA A 171 0.49 10.38 5.52
N GLU A 172 0.39 9.18 6.08
CA GLU A 172 1.28 8.08 5.74
C GLU A 172 1.01 7.53 4.32
N ALA A 173 -0.26 7.42 3.91
CA ALA A 173 -0.63 7.06 2.54
C ALA A 173 -0.01 8.03 1.52
N LYS A 174 -0.09 9.33 1.79
CA LYS A 174 0.57 10.36 0.97
C LYS A 174 2.08 10.19 0.94
N ARG A 175 2.72 9.92 2.10
CA ARG A 175 4.18 9.70 2.18
C ARG A 175 4.63 8.48 1.37
N LEU A 176 3.84 7.41 1.37
CA LEU A 176 4.10 6.19 0.61
C LEU A 176 3.80 6.32 -0.89
N GLY A 177 3.15 7.42 -1.31
CA GLY A 177 2.74 7.62 -2.71
C GLY A 177 1.44 6.93 -3.10
N MET A 178 0.58 6.59 -2.12
CA MET A 178 -0.74 5.99 -2.32
C MET A 178 -1.76 7.07 -2.73
N SER A 179 -1.65 7.57 -3.95
CA SER A 179 -2.36 8.76 -4.42
C SER A 179 -3.88 8.58 -4.63
N GLY A 180 -4.34 7.35 -4.78
CA GLY A 180 -5.75 7.00 -4.94
C GLY A 180 -6.40 6.52 -3.63
N THR A 181 -5.75 6.75 -2.46
CA THR A 181 -6.20 6.22 -1.17
C THR A 181 -6.61 7.34 -0.22
N HIS A 182 -7.78 7.14 0.41
CA HIS A 182 -8.26 7.96 1.52
C HIS A 182 -8.93 7.07 2.56
N PHE A 183 -8.46 7.18 3.82
CA PHE A 183 -8.96 6.42 4.96
C PHE A 183 -9.85 7.30 5.84
N LEU A 184 -11.00 6.78 6.27
CA LEU A 184 -11.92 7.43 7.22
C LEU A 184 -11.81 6.86 8.62
N ASN A 185 -11.37 5.61 8.76
CA ASN A 185 -11.31 4.89 10.03
C ASN A 185 -10.22 3.82 10.01
N SER A 186 -9.95 3.24 11.16
CA SER A 186 -8.93 2.21 11.38
C SER A 186 -9.33 0.81 10.94
N THR A 187 -10.64 0.59 10.72
CA THR A 187 -11.25 -0.74 10.59
C THR A 187 -11.52 -1.16 9.15
N GLY A 188 -11.85 -0.20 8.29
CA GLY A 188 -12.35 -0.43 6.94
C GLY A 188 -13.87 -0.62 6.88
N LEU A 189 -14.60 -0.18 7.90
CA LEU A 189 -16.04 -0.04 7.79
C LEU A 189 -16.39 1.00 6.72
N PRO A 190 -17.45 0.78 5.94
CA PRO A 190 -17.81 1.64 4.82
C PRO A 190 -18.03 3.10 5.23
N GLY A 191 -17.71 4.02 4.33
CA GLY A 191 -17.98 5.44 4.47
C GLY A 191 -17.78 6.16 3.14
N GLU A 192 -18.43 7.29 2.96
CA GLU A 192 -18.28 8.10 1.76
C GLU A 192 -16.80 8.52 1.58
N ASN A 193 -16.21 8.21 0.43
CA ASN A 193 -14.81 8.45 0.12
C ASN A 193 -13.79 7.59 0.91
N HIS A 194 -14.19 6.49 1.57
CA HIS A 194 -13.24 5.51 2.09
C HIS A 194 -12.77 4.60 0.94
N LEU A 195 -11.75 5.02 0.22
CA LEU A 195 -11.34 4.44 -1.05
C LEU A 195 -9.85 4.13 -1.09
N THR A 196 -9.49 3.20 -1.94
CA THR A 196 -8.10 2.84 -2.29
C THR A 196 -8.03 2.35 -3.73
N THR A 197 -6.85 1.92 -4.18
CA THR A 197 -6.65 1.24 -5.47
C THR A 197 -5.83 -0.03 -5.26
N VAL A 198 -5.91 -1.00 -6.17
CA VAL A 198 -5.07 -2.20 -6.07
C VAL A 198 -3.58 -1.87 -6.21
N ASN A 199 -3.23 -0.82 -6.94
CA ASN A 199 -1.86 -0.32 -7.03
C ASN A 199 -1.36 0.22 -5.68
N ASP A 200 -2.16 1.02 -4.98
CA ASP A 200 -1.81 1.56 -3.67
C ASP A 200 -1.69 0.46 -2.61
N LEU A 201 -2.55 -0.56 -2.67
CA LEU A 201 -2.47 -1.71 -1.78
C LEU A 201 -1.18 -2.52 -1.98
N VAL A 202 -0.67 -2.63 -3.22
CA VAL A 202 0.65 -3.22 -3.47
C VAL A 202 1.78 -2.37 -2.89
N ILE A 203 1.68 -1.04 -2.99
CA ILE A 203 2.65 -0.13 -2.37
C ILE A 203 2.68 -0.36 -0.86
N LEU A 204 1.52 -0.37 -0.21
CA LEU A 204 1.41 -0.60 1.22
C LEU A 204 1.93 -1.99 1.64
N ALA A 205 1.58 -3.04 0.91
CA ALA A 205 2.06 -4.39 1.16
C ALA A 205 3.60 -4.47 1.04
N GLY A 206 4.17 -3.84 0.02
CA GLY A 206 5.62 -3.72 -0.16
C GLY A 206 6.28 -2.97 0.99
N ALA A 207 5.69 -1.85 1.43
CA ALA A 207 6.19 -1.09 2.57
C ALA A 207 6.18 -1.92 3.87
N ILE A 208 5.10 -2.64 4.17
CA ILE A 208 5.03 -3.53 5.35
C ILE A 208 6.17 -4.57 5.32
N ILE A 209 6.41 -5.19 4.16
CA ILE A 209 7.41 -6.26 4.01
C ILE A 209 8.84 -5.71 4.17
N ASN A 210 9.11 -4.53 3.59
CA ASN A 210 10.44 -3.97 3.53
C ASN A 210 10.83 -3.18 4.79
N ASP A 211 9.89 -2.39 5.32
CA ASP A 211 10.15 -1.51 6.46
C ASP A 211 10.09 -2.26 7.79
N PHE A 212 9.24 -3.30 7.87
CA PHE A 212 8.98 -4.04 9.11
C PHE A 212 9.19 -5.56 9.01
N PRO A 213 10.34 -6.04 8.49
CA PRO A 213 10.60 -7.47 8.34
C PRO A 213 10.55 -8.22 9.69
N LYS A 214 10.83 -7.54 10.79
CA LYS A 214 10.75 -8.07 12.15
C LYS A 214 9.33 -8.46 12.56
N TYR A 215 8.33 -7.69 12.13
CA TYR A 215 6.93 -7.91 12.50
C TYR A 215 6.16 -8.67 11.43
N TYR A 216 6.65 -8.71 10.19
CA TYR A 216 5.99 -9.34 9.05
C TYR A 216 5.57 -10.82 9.29
N PRO A 217 6.35 -11.66 10.01
CA PRO A 217 5.96 -13.05 10.27
C PRO A 217 4.60 -13.23 10.98
N ILE A 218 4.06 -12.18 11.62
CA ILE A 218 2.74 -12.23 12.25
C ILE A 218 1.63 -12.53 11.23
N TYR A 219 1.80 -12.13 9.96
CA TYR A 219 0.83 -12.36 8.90
C TYR A 219 0.68 -13.84 8.51
N SER A 220 1.67 -14.68 8.82
CA SER A 220 1.64 -16.13 8.57
C SER A 220 1.03 -16.95 9.71
N ILE A 221 0.64 -16.33 10.82
CA ILE A 221 -0.01 -17.02 11.96
C ILE A 221 -1.36 -17.58 11.48
N LYS A 222 -1.51 -18.91 11.60
CA LYS A 222 -2.71 -19.63 11.14
C LYS A 222 -3.88 -19.53 12.10
N SER A 223 -3.62 -19.48 13.40
CA SER A 223 -4.67 -19.28 14.40
C SER A 223 -4.15 -18.49 15.60
N PHE A 224 -5.07 -17.87 16.33
CA PHE A 224 -4.78 -17.11 17.52
C PHE A 224 -5.86 -17.33 18.57
N LYS A 225 -5.46 -17.67 19.78
CA LYS A 225 -6.38 -17.88 20.89
C LYS A 225 -6.38 -16.67 21.82
N TYR A 226 -7.56 -16.08 22.03
CA TYR A 226 -7.76 -14.99 22.98
C TYR A 226 -9.04 -15.22 23.79
N ASN A 227 -9.03 -14.93 25.08
CA ASN A 227 -10.16 -15.18 26.00
C ASN A 227 -10.76 -16.61 25.86
N ASN A 228 -9.91 -17.63 25.72
CA ASN A 228 -10.29 -19.03 25.46
C ASN A 228 -11.04 -19.28 24.13
N ILE A 229 -11.10 -18.30 23.23
CA ILE A 229 -11.69 -18.43 21.90
C ILE A 229 -10.55 -18.62 20.91
N GLU A 230 -10.50 -19.76 20.24
CA GLU A 230 -9.58 -20.05 19.14
C GLU A 230 -10.14 -19.44 17.86
N GLN A 231 -9.35 -18.67 17.15
CA GLN A 231 -9.76 -17.94 15.94
C GLN A 231 -8.79 -18.24 14.81
N PRO A 232 -9.25 -18.90 13.72
CA PRO A 232 -8.41 -19.17 12.55
C PRO A 232 -8.16 -17.89 11.74
N ASN A 233 -7.01 -17.84 11.05
CA ASN A 233 -6.74 -16.79 10.08
C ASN A 233 -7.69 -16.92 8.89
N ARG A 234 -8.27 -15.79 8.47
CA ARG A 234 -9.23 -15.74 7.35
C ARG A 234 -8.58 -15.86 5.98
N ASN A 235 -7.26 -15.72 5.89
CA ASN A 235 -6.51 -15.96 4.65
C ASN A 235 -6.35 -17.46 4.41
N LEU A 236 -7.25 -18.04 3.63
CA LEU A 236 -7.26 -19.46 3.33
C LEU A 236 -6.01 -19.94 2.55
N LEU A 237 -5.32 -19.04 1.85
CA LEU A 237 -4.10 -19.39 1.12
C LEU A 237 -2.97 -19.85 2.05
N LEU A 238 -2.93 -19.38 3.31
CA LEU A 238 -1.97 -19.85 4.31
C LEU A 238 -2.06 -21.35 4.62
N TYR A 239 -3.21 -21.96 4.33
CA TYR A 239 -3.44 -23.39 4.56
C TYR A 239 -3.27 -24.22 3.29
N ARG A 240 -3.36 -23.58 2.12
CA ARG A 240 -3.37 -24.25 0.80
C ARG A 240 -1.99 -24.21 0.11
N ASP A 241 -1.18 -23.18 0.38
CA ASP A 241 0.11 -22.95 -0.29
C ASP A 241 1.18 -22.52 0.71
N ALA A 242 2.18 -23.38 0.91
CA ALA A 242 3.29 -23.14 1.84
C ALA A 242 4.20 -21.95 1.46
N SER A 243 4.14 -21.49 0.21
CA SER A 243 4.88 -20.30 -0.23
C SER A 243 4.21 -18.99 0.16
N VAL A 244 2.92 -19.02 0.56
CA VAL A 244 2.16 -17.84 1.01
C VAL A 244 2.43 -17.57 2.47
N ASP A 245 2.81 -16.35 2.79
CA ASP A 245 3.17 -15.90 4.15
C ASP A 245 2.42 -14.64 4.61
N GLY A 246 1.40 -14.22 3.91
CA GLY A 246 0.55 -13.05 4.22
C GLY A 246 -0.47 -12.81 3.13
N LEU A 247 -1.24 -11.73 3.20
CA LEU A 247 -1.31 -10.70 4.22
C LEU A 247 -2.73 -10.62 4.82
N LYS A 248 -3.71 -10.10 4.04
CA LYS A 248 -4.99 -9.69 4.62
C LYS A 248 -6.16 -9.92 3.69
N THR A 249 -7.29 -10.33 4.26
CA THR A 249 -8.60 -10.40 3.61
C THR A 249 -9.47 -9.21 4.00
N GLY A 250 -10.42 -8.86 3.16
CA GLY A 250 -11.45 -7.86 3.42
C GLY A 250 -12.79 -8.30 2.83
N HIS A 251 -13.88 -7.94 3.48
CA HIS A 251 -15.22 -8.14 2.96
C HIS A 251 -16.20 -7.13 3.58
N THR A 252 -17.01 -6.53 2.73
CA THR A 252 -18.26 -5.86 3.08
C THR A 252 -19.28 -6.19 2.00
N SER A 253 -20.55 -5.94 2.26
CA SER A 253 -21.60 -6.18 1.26
C SER A 253 -21.43 -5.33 0.00
N SER A 254 -20.86 -4.12 0.12
CA SER A 254 -20.59 -3.22 -1.01
C SER A 254 -19.27 -3.54 -1.72
N ALA A 255 -18.21 -3.87 -0.97
CA ALA A 255 -16.88 -4.12 -1.52
C ALA A 255 -16.71 -5.51 -2.14
N GLY A 256 -17.59 -6.49 -1.82
CA GLY A 256 -17.34 -7.88 -2.14
C GLY A 256 -16.15 -8.47 -1.35
N TYR A 257 -15.57 -9.56 -1.85
CA TYR A 257 -14.41 -10.20 -1.23
C TYR A 257 -13.11 -9.63 -1.80
N ASN A 258 -12.22 -9.26 -0.89
CA ASN A 258 -10.94 -8.64 -1.18
C ASN A 258 -9.79 -9.44 -0.53
N LEU A 259 -8.67 -9.54 -1.22
CA LEU A 259 -7.47 -10.21 -0.72
C LEU A 259 -6.20 -9.46 -1.15
N VAL A 260 -5.31 -9.24 -0.21
CA VAL A 260 -3.90 -8.98 -0.47
C VAL A 260 -3.12 -10.22 -0.01
N ALA A 261 -2.44 -10.88 -0.94
CA ALA A 261 -1.61 -12.03 -0.66
C ALA A 261 -0.15 -11.76 -1.02
N SER A 262 0.77 -12.41 -0.31
CA SER A 262 2.19 -12.42 -0.62
C SER A 262 2.70 -13.84 -0.61
N SER A 263 3.51 -14.18 -1.61
CA SER A 263 4.20 -15.46 -1.68
C SER A 263 5.67 -15.27 -2.01
N LYS A 264 6.52 -16.16 -1.48
CA LYS A 264 7.96 -16.18 -1.77
C LYS A 264 8.38 -17.54 -2.31
N ARG A 265 8.88 -17.57 -3.55
CA ARG A 265 9.37 -18.79 -4.21
C ARG A 265 10.73 -18.54 -4.83
N ASN A 266 11.69 -19.44 -4.63
CA ASN A 266 13.04 -19.35 -5.20
C ASN A 266 13.70 -17.97 -4.98
N GLY A 267 13.52 -17.40 -3.80
CA GLY A 267 14.04 -16.07 -3.45
C GLY A 267 13.24 -14.89 -3.99
N ARG A 268 12.32 -15.08 -4.93
CA ARG A 268 11.45 -14.02 -5.49
C ARG A 268 10.16 -13.88 -4.68
N ARG A 269 9.77 -12.64 -4.46
CA ARG A 269 8.52 -12.30 -3.75
C ARG A 269 7.53 -11.65 -4.70
N VAL A 270 6.32 -12.20 -4.71
CA VAL A 270 5.20 -11.69 -5.49
C VAL A 270 4.10 -11.26 -4.53
N VAL A 271 3.54 -10.08 -4.77
CA VAL A 271 2.31 -9.61 -4.11
C VAL A 271 1.18 -9.63 -5.12
N SER A 272 0.05 -10.18 -4.70
CA SER A 272 -1.20 -10.22 -5.46
C SER A 272 -2.27 -9.46 -4.68
N VAL A 273 -2.99 -8.57 -5.35
CA VAL A 273 -4.17 -7.90 -4.82
C VAL A 273 -5.34 -8.22 -5.73
N VAL A 274 -6.44 -8.68 -5.16
CA VAL A 274 -7.70 -8.96 -5.87
C VAL A 274 -8.84 -8.34 -5.07
N VAL A 275 -9.71 -7.59 -5.73
CA VAL A 275 -10.82 -6.90 -5.07
C VAL A 275 -12.13 -7.05 -5.84
N GLY A 276 -13.24 -7.07 -5.08
CA GLY A 276 -14.58 -7.10 -5.65
C GLY A 276 -14.96 -8.43 -6.29
N THR A 277 -14.53 -9.56 -5.70
CA THR A 277 -15.01 -10.88 -6.13
C THR A 277 -16.32 -11.25 -5.41
N GLU A 278 -17.11 -12.14 -6.01
CA GLU A 278 -18.38 -12.62 -5.43
C GLU A 278 -18.17 -13.65 -4.32
N SER A 279 -17.01 -14.31 -4.28
CA SER A 279 -16.67 -15.32 -3.28
C SER A 279 -15.23 -15.19 -2.78
N ALA A 280 -14.94 -15.85 -1.65
CA ALA A 280 -13.58 -15.94 -1.09
C ALA A 280 -12.72 -17.03 -1.75
N GLU A 281 -13.28 -17.78 -2.71
CA GLU A 281 -12.63 -18.90 -3.39
C GLU A 281 -12.15 -18.56 -4.80
#